data_950b9100e78ed0d5c554df2fd471480d
#
_entry.id   950b9100e78ed0d5c554df2fd471480d
#
_cell.length_a   1.000
_cell.length_b   1.000
_cell.length_c   1.000
_cell.angle_alpha   90.00
_cell.angle_beta   90.00
_cell.angle_gamma   90.00
#
_symmetry.space_group_name_H-M   'P 1'
#
loop_
_entity.id
_entity.type
_entity.pdbx_description
1 polymer ?
#
loop_
_entity_poly.entity_id
_entity_poly.type
_entity_poly.pdbx_seq_one_letter_code
_entity_poly.pdbx_strand_id
1 'polypeptide(L)'
;IAEVFGGEIENMSEVYHGVATKINLKKHDEIFNDIPNSFDVGRYHSWIVKSPLPDDLIITSVDHNNQIMSLKHIKYPIRGVQFHPESVLTPYGKAIIKNWVETL
;
A
#
# COMPACT_ATOMS: atom_id res chain seq x y z
N ILE A 1 -6.67 6.70 -5.09
CA ILE A 1 -7.71 5.99 -5.85
C ILE A 1 -8.92 5.61 -5.00
N ALA A 2 -8.76 5.53 -3.68
CA ALA A 2 -9.87 5.14 -2.81
C ALA A 2 -11.09 6.04 -2.99
N GLU A 3 -10.88 7.35 -3.03
CA GLU A 3 -12.00 8.31 -3.17
C GLU A 3 -12.71 8.18 -4.51
N VAL A 4 -11.98 7.87 -5.58
CA VAL A 4 -12.58 7.68 -6.92
C VAL A 4 -13.59 6.54 -6.91
N PHE A 5 -13.35 5.52 -6.11
CA PHE A 5 -14.23 4.35 -6.01
C PHE A 5 -15.17 4.40 -4.81
N GLY A 6 -15.35 5.59 -4.21
CA GLY A 6 -16.29 5.77 -3.12
C GLY A 6 -15.75 5.52 -1.72
N GLY A 7 -14.44 5.37 -1.59
CA GLY A 7 -13.79 5.22 -0.28
C GLY A 7 -13.58 6.56 0.40
N GLU A 8 -13.18 6.50 1.65
CA GLU A 8 -12.92 7.68 2.48
C GLU A 8 -11.47 7.73 2.94
N ILE A 9 -10.94 8.93 3.13
CA ILE A 9 -9.62 9.16 3.72
C ILE A 9 -9.79 9.98 4.99
N GLU A 10 -8.83 9.84 5.92
CA GLU A 10 -8.80 10.69 7.11
C GLU A 10 -7.39 11.15 7.43
N ASN A 11 -7.29 12.30 8.09
CA ASN A 11 -6.02 12.86 8.52
C ASN A 11 -5.59 12.16 9.81
N MET A 12 -4.35 11.66 9.84
CA MET A 12 -3.80 11.04 11.04
C MET A 12 -3.39 12.08 12.06
N SER A 13 -3.45 11.70 13.35
CA SER A 13 -2.89 12.52 14.43
C SER A 13 -1.36 12.60 14.35
N GLU A 14 -0.73 11.58 13.76
CA GLU A 14 0.72 11.53 13.54
C GLU A 14 1.03 11.74 12.07
N VAL A 15 2.15 12.42 11.79
CA VAL A 15 2.67 12.63 10.45
C VAL A 15 3.94 11.82 10.29
N TYR A 16 4.05 11.06 9.20
CA TYR A 16 5.24 10.28 8.90
C TYR A 16 6.17 11.09 7.98
N HIS A 17 7.41 11.29 8.40
CA HIS A 17 8.43 12.06 7.69
C HIS A 17 9.66 11.19 7.44
N GLY A 18 9.60 10.30 6.46
CA GLY A 18 10.74 9.46 6.12
C GLY A 18 11.05 8.42 7.18
N VAL A 19 10.04 7.75 7.68
CA VAL A 19 10.17 6.71 8.70
C VAL A 19 9.99 5.34 8.08
N ALA A 20 10.89 4.39 8.41
CA ALA A 20 10.75 3.01 8.00
C ALA A 20 9.79 2.29 8.97
N THR A 21 8.76 1.67 8.44
CA THR A 21 7.82 0.85 9.23
C THR A 21 7.56 -0.46 8.52
N LYS A 22 7.26 -1.50 9.31
CA LYS A 22 6.95 -2.82 8.77
C LYS A 22 5.50 -2.89 8.33
N ILE A 23 5.28 -3.49 7.16
CA ILE A 23 3.94 -3.81 6.69
C ILE A 23 3.79 -5.31 6.51
N ASN A 24 2.54 -5.77 6.53
CA ASN A 24 2.18 -7.17 6.37
C ASN A 24 1.25 -7.34 5.20
N LEU A 25 1.54 -8.30 4.32
CA LEU A 25 0.68 -8.61 3.19
C LEU A 25 -0.57 -9.36 3.68
N LYS A 26 -1.74 -9.00 3.13
CA LYS A 26 -3.04 -9.59 3.50
C LYS A 26 -3.62 -10.43 2.38
N LYS A 27 -3.63 -9.90 1.15
CA LYS A 27 -4.16 -10.57 -0.02
C LYS A 27 -3.11 -10.57 -1.11
N HIS A 28 -3.14 -11.59 -1.96
CA HIS A 28 -2.20 -11.67 -3.07
C HIS A 28 -2.38 -10.50 -4.02
N ASP A 29 -1.26 -9.92 -4.45
CA ASP A 29 -1.18 -8.96 -5.53
C ASP A 29 0.12 -9.24 -6.28
N GLU A 30 0.06 -9.20 -7.60
CA GLU A 30 1.22 -9.48 -8.47
C GLU A 30 2.40 -8.53 -8.21
N ILE A 31 2.14 -7.31 -7.72
CA ILE A 31 3.23 -6.38 -7.40
C ILE A 31 4.10 -6.88 -6.23
N PHE A 32 3.60 -7.84 -5.45
CA PHE A 32 4.32 -8.44 -4.33
C PHE A 32 4.87 -9.84 -4.62
N ASN A 33 4.90 -10.26 -5.90
CA ASN A 33 5.48 -11.54 -6.28
C ASN A 33 6.95 -11.62 -5.83
N ASP A 34 7.30 -12.77 -5.22
CA ASP A 34 8.64 -13.04 -4.70
C ASP A 34 9.11 -12.09 -3.60
N ILE A 35 8.16 -11.40 -2.94
CA ILE A 35 8.45 -10.50 -1.83
C ILE A 35 7.95 -11.15 -0.53
N PRO A 36 8.72 -11.06 0.58
CA PRO A 36 8.29 -11.62 1.86
C PRO A 36 6.94 -11.06 2.31
N ASN A 37 6.20 -11.83 3.12
CA ASN A 37 4.91 -11.40 3.64
C ASN A 37 4.99 -10.21 4.60
N SER A 38 6.18 -9.91 5.09
CA SER A 38 6.41 -8.80 6.02
C SER A 38 7.73 -8.13 5.63
N PHE A 39 7.71 -6.81 5.45
CA PHE A 39 8.92 -6.07 5.05
C PHE A 39 8.77 -4.59 5.40
N ASP A 40 9.90 -3.88 5.42
CA ASP A 40 9.94 -2.47 5.77
C ASP A 40 9.64 -1.60 4.54
N VAL A 41 8.97 -0.48 4.78
CA VAL A 41 8.67 0.54 3.76
C VAL A 41 8.91 1.93 4.31
N GLY A 42 9.25 2.87 3.42
CA GLY A 42 9.39 4.28 3.79
C GLY A 42 8.04 4.98 3.74
N ARG A 43 7.73 5.74 4.78
CA ARG A 43 6.45 6.45 4.92
C ARG A 43 6.68 7.95 5.03
N TYR A 44 5.87 8.72 4.27
CA TYR A 44 5.98 10.18 4.19
C TYR A 44 4.60 10.81 4.12
N HIS A 45 3.62 10.31 4.91
CA HIS A 45 2.23 10.74 4.76
C HIS A 45 1.57 11.08 6.09
N SER A 46 0.51 11.88 6.01
CA SER A 46 -0.35 12.20 7.15
C SER A 46 -1.82 11.81 6.91
N TRP A 47 -2.14 11.27 5.75
CA TRP A 47 -3.48 10.80 5.41
C TRP A 47 -3.48 9.30 5.22
N ILE A 48 -4.56 8.65 5.61
CA ILE A 48 -4.77 7.20 5.43
C ILE A 48 -6.14 6.96 4.82
N VAL A 49 -6.27 5.82 4.14
CA VAL A 49 -7.56 5.36 3.63
C VAL A 49 -8.30 4.68 4.79
N LYS A 50 -9.57 5.04 4.99
CA LYS A 50 -10.39 4.48 6.06
C LYS A 50 -10.96 3.12 5.68
N SER A 51 -11.01 2.22 6.67
CA SER A 51 -11.78 0.97 6.54
C SER A 51 -13.23 1.22 6.98
N PRO A 52 -14.21 0.47 6.42
CA PRO A 52 -14.04 -0.51 5.36
C PRO A 52 -13.88 0.13 3.98
N LEU A 53 -13.28 -0.61 3.04
CA LEU A 53 -13.18 -0.18 1.65
C LEU A 53 -14.49 -0.47 0.89
N PRO A 54 -14.77 0.29 -0.19
CA PRO A 54 -15.82 -0.10 -1.14
C PRO A 54 -15.58 -1.51 -1.68
N ASP A 55 -16.67 -2.17 -2.11
CA ASP A 55 -16.62 -3.56 -2.59
C ASP A 55 -15.69 -3.78 -3.77
N ASP A 56 -15.41 -2.74 -4.56
CA ASP A 56 -14.53 -2.84 -5.72
C ASP A 56 -13.03 -2.86 -5.37
N LEU A 57 -12.69 -2.61 -4.12
CA LEU A 57 -11.31 -2.49 -3.67
C LEU A 57 -10.97 -3.57 -2.63
N ILE A 58 -9.75 -4.06 -2.69
CA ILE A 58 -9.25 -5.09 -1.78
C ILE A 58 -8.00 -4.55 -1.08
N ILE A 59 -7.95 -4.70 0.25
CA ILE A 59 -6.76 -4.39 1.04
C ILE A 59 -5.71 -5.47 0.76
N THR A 60 -4.53 -5.06 0.31
CA THR A 60 -3.43 -5.99 0.01
C THR A 60 -2.33 -5.97 1.06
N SER A 61 -2.18 -4.87 1.81
CA SER A 61 -1.24 -4.83 2.94
C SER A 61 -1.68 -3.81 3.98
N VAL A 62 -1.21 -4.02 5.22
CA VAL A 62 -1.49 -3.15 6.37
C VAL A 62 -0.22 -2.99 7.20
N ASP A 63 -0.18 -1.91 8.03
CA ASP A 63 0.88 -1.74 9.02
C ASP A 63 0.49 -2.43 10.35
N HIS A 64 1.30 -2.22 11.39
CA HIS A 64 1.07 -2.81 12.71
C HIS A 64 -0.20 -2.30 13.40
N ASN A 65 -0.74 -1.18 12.97
CA ASN A 65 -2.00 -0.60 13.48
C ASN A 65 -3.20 -0.94 12.59
N ASN A 66 -3.05 -1.88 11.65
CA ASN A 66 -4.07 -2.24 10.67
C ASN A 66 -4.47 -1.08 9.74
N GLN A 67 -3.62 -0.08 9.60
CA GLN A 67 -3.82 0.98 8.62
C GLN A 67 -3.51 0.46 7.23
N ILE A 68 -4.35 0.81 6.26
CA ILE A 68 -4.22 0.33 4.89
C ILE A 68 -2.96 0.92 4.25
N MET A 69 -2.07 0.05 3.78
CA MET A 69 -0.81 0.45 3.15
C MET A 69 -0.79 0.19 1.65
N SER A 70 -1.64 -0.67 1.15
CA SER A 70 -1.85 -0.88 -0.28
C SER A 70 -3.22 -1.48 -0.54
N LEU A 71 -3.72 -1.25 -1.75
CA LEU A 71 -5.01 -1.78 -2.18
C LEU A 71 -4.99 -2.04 -3.69
N LYS A 72 -5.94 -2.83 -4.16
CA LYS A 72 -6.12 -3.07 -5.60
C LYS A 72 -7.60 -3.13 -5.96
N HIS A 73 -7.89 -2.88 -7.23
CA HIS A 73 -9.23 -3.09 -7.77
C HIS A 73 -9.44 -4.58 -8.04
N ILE A 74 -10.69 -5.07 -7.87
CA ILE A 74 -11.00 -6.50 -8.05
C ILE A 74 -10.96 -6.94 -9.52
N LYS A 75 -11.17 -6.02 -10.46
CA LYS A 75 -11.26 -6.35 -11.91
C LYS A 75 -10.14 -5.72 -12.74
N TYR A 76 -9.79 -4.48 -12.46
CA TYR A 76 -8.87 -3.69 -13.30
C TYR A 76 -7.46 -3.70 -12.71
N PRO A 77 -6.43 -3.51 -13.53
CA PRO A 77 -5.05 -3.46 -13.04
C PRO A 77 -4.74 -2.10 -12.39
N ILE A 78 -5.62 -1.67 -11.48
CA ILE A 78 -5.49 -0.41 -10.74
C ILE A 78 -5.08 -0.75 -9.32
N ARG A 79 -3.99 -0.13 -8.87
CA ARG A 79 -3.42 -0.34 -7.54
C ARG A 79 -3.02 0.98 -6.91
N GLY A 80 -3.01 1.01 -5.58
CA GLY A 80 -2.51 2.15 -4.83
C GLY A 80 -1.63 1.67 -3.69
N VAL A 81 -0.55 2.39 -3.43
CA VAL A 81 0.32 2.15 -2.27
C VAL A 81 0.46 3.45 -1.48
N GLN A 82 0.50 3.32 -0.16
CA GLN A 82 0.65 4.46 0.74
C GLN A 82 2.12 4.78 1.00
N PHE A 83 3.00 3.79 0.85
CA PHE A 83 4.43 3.95 1.03
C PHE A 83 5.14 4.39 -0.25
N HIS A 84 6.40 4.76 -0.12
CA HIS A 84 7.24 5.17 -1.25
C HIS A 84 8.18 4.03 -1.68
N PRO A 85 7.87 3.29 -2.75
CA PRO A 85 8.72 2.19 -3.21
C PRO A 85 10.09 2.67 -3.72
N GLU A 86 10.21 3.93 -4.13
CA GLU A 86 11.47 4.51 -4.61
C GLU A 86 12.42 4.89 -3.47
N SER A 87 11.93 4.94 -2.24
CA SER A 87 12.73 5.35 -1.09
C SER A 87 13.78 4.31 -0.70
N VAL A 88 14.94 4.79 -0.24
CA VAL A 88 15.99 3.92 0.32
C VAL A 88 15.52 3.16 1.56
N LEU A 89 14.44 3.64 2.20
CA LEU A 89 13.83 2.99 3.36
C LEU A 89 12.92 1.81 2.98
N THR A 90 12.73 1.57 1.68
CA THR A 90 11.92 0.46 1.16
C THR A 90 12.86 -0.53 0.44
N PRO A 91 13.42 -1.54 1.15
CA PRO A 91 14.41 -2.45 0.55
C PRO A 91 13.90 -3.21 -0.68
N TYR A 92 12.62 -3.56 -0.71
CA TYR A 92 12.02 -4.29 -1.81
C TYR A 92 11.36 -3.38 -2.85
N GLY A 93 11.60 -2.07 -2.76
CA GLY A 93 10.94 -1.09 -3.63
C GLY A 93 11.17 -1.33 -5.11
N LYS A 94 12.41 -1.61 -5.52
CA LYS A 94 12.73 -1.88 -6.92
C LYS A 94 11.99 -3.11 -7.45
N ALA A 95 11.91 -4.16 -6.65
CA ALA A 95 11.18 -5.38 -7.02
C ALA A 95 9.69 -5.11 -7.17
N ILE A 96 9.11 -4.32 -6.27
CA ILE A 96 7.71 -3.92 -6.34
C ILE A 96 7.43 -3.13 -7.62
N ILE A 97 8.27 -2.13 -7.93
CA ILE A 97 8.12 -1.32 -9.14
C ILE A 97 8.24 -2.20 -10.39
N LYS A 98 9.22 -3.09 -10.43
CA LYS A 98 9.41 -4.00 -11.55
C LYS A 98 8.17 -4.89 -11.75
N ASN A 99 7.68 -5.49 -10.67
CA ASN A 99 6.48 -6.33 -10.72
C ASN A 99 5.27 -5.54 -11.23
N TRP A 100 5.14 -4.29 -10.78
CA TRP A 100 4.03 -3.42 -11.18
C TRP A 100 4.07 -3.13 -12.67
N VAL A 101 5.25 -2.76 -13.19
CA VAL A 101 5.43 -2.49 -14.62
C VAL A 101 5.10 -3.72 -15.46
N GLU A 102 5.46 -4.91 -15.00
CA GLU A 102 5.18 -6.17 -15.68
C GLU A 102 3.69 -6.52 -15.73
N THR A 103 2.84 -5.88 -14.91
CA THR A 103 1.38 -6.10 -14.96
C THR A 103 0.68 -5.23 -16.01
N LEU A 104 1.36 -4.27 -16.59
CA LEU A 104 0.77 -3.32 -17.54
C LEU A 104 0.60 -3.89 -18.96
#